data_80c0a3b479b81425a9ba4a2c26333c90
#
_entry.id   80c0a3b479b81425a9ba4a2c26333c90
#
_cell.length_a   1.000
_cell.length_b   1.000
_cell.length_c   1.000
_cell.angle_alpha   90.00
_cell.angle_beta   90.00
_cell.angle_gamma   90.00
#
_symmetry.space_group_name_H-M   'P 1'
#
loop_
_entity.id
_entity.type
_entity.pdbx_description
1 polymer ?
#
loop_
_entity_poly.entity_id
_entity_poly.type
_entity_poly.pdbx_seq_one_letter_code
_entity_poly.pdbx_strand_id
1 'polypeptide(L)' 'MATASPQLLQALQWRYATKTFDPSQRIPTETWEALESALVLTASSYGLQPWKFLVITDPELRAQLRPHSWNQSQITDC' A
#
# COMPACT_ATOMS: atom_id res chain seq x y z
N MET A 1 8.57 -21.91 -20.85
CA MET A 1 8.63 -21.17 -19.60
C MET A 1 7.25 -20.84 -19.10
N ALA A 2 7.03 -20.99 -17.81
CA ALA A 2 5.77 -20.58 -17.23
C ALA A 2 5.57 -19.09 -17.42
N THR A 3 4.46 -18.73 -17.95
CA THR A 3 4.06 -17.36 -18.12
C THR A 3 3.10 -16.98 -17.00
N ALA A 4 2.45 -15.86 -17.15
CA ALA A 4 1.46 -15.42 -16.17
C ALA A 4 0.38 -16.49 -16.00
N SER A 5 0.12 -16.86 -14.76
CA SER A 5 -0.99 -17.73 -14.44
C SER A 5 -2.32 -16.97 -14.62
N PRO A 6 -3.44 -17.69 -14.82
CA PRO A 6 -4.75 -17.04 -14.83
C PRO A 6 -5.03 -16.21 -13.57
N GLN A 7 -4.52 -16.64 -12.43
CA GLN A 7 -4.66 -15.93 -11.15
C GLN A 7 -3.93 -14.59 -11.19
N LEU A 8 -2.74 -14.55 -11.77
CA LEU A 8 -1.97 -13.32 -11.90
C LEU A 8 -2.69 -12.33 -12.82
N LEU A 9 -3.16 -12.78 -13.95
CA LEU A 9 -3.90 -11.94 -14.89
C LEU A 9 -5.18 -11.39 -14.26
N GLN A 10 -5.89 -12.23 -13.54
CA GLN A 10 -7.11 -11.83 -12.84
C GLN A 10 -6.82 -10.75 -11.80
N ALA A 11 -5.76 -10.90 -11.04
CA ALA A 11 -5.34 -9.91 -10.05
C ALA A 11 -5.00 -8.57 -10.70
N LEU A 12 -4.28 -8.59 -11.81
CA LEU A 12 -3.92 -7.37 -12.54
C LEU A 12 -5.13 -6.67 -13.14
N GLN A 13 -6.11 -7.42 -13.61
CA GLN A 13 -7.35 -6.87 -14.16
C GLN A 13 -8.27 -6.32 -13.05
N TRP A 14 -8.22 -6.93 -11.87
CA TRP A 14 -9.04 -6.52 -10.73
C TRP A 14 -8.56 -5.23 -10.09
N ARG A 15 -7.26 -5.02 -10.02
CA ARG A 15 -6.69 -3.86 -9.34
C ARG A 15 -6.98 -2.55 -10.07
N TYR A 16 -7.15 -1.49 -9.33
CA TYR A 16 -7.20 -0.13 -9.87
C TYR A 16 -6.75 0.85 -8.80
N ALA A 17 -6.48 2.10 -9.19
CA ALA A 17 -6.09 3.14 -8.25
C ALA A 17 -7.33 3.70 -7.54
N THR A 18 -7.60 3.16 -6.37
CA THR A 18 -8.75 3.55 -5.55
C THR A 18 -8.65 5.02 -5.13
N LYS A 19 -9.70 5.78 -5.36
CA LYS A 19 -9.73 7.22 -5.07
C LYS A 19 -10.35 7.53 -3.72
N THR A 20 -11.31 6.73 -3.27
CA THR A 20 -12.09 6.99 -2.07
C THR A 20 -12.00 5.79 -1.14
N PHE A 21 -11.75 6.06 0.13
CA PHE A 21 -11.62 5.04 1.17
C PHE A 21 -12.66 5.28 2.25
N ASP A 22 -13.05 4.20 2.93
CA ASP A 22 -13.95 4.27 4.08
C ASP A 22 -13.09 4.37 5.36
N PRO A 23 -13.06 5.53 6.03
CA PRO A 23 -12.23 5.71 7.21
C PRO A 23 -12.74 4.94 8.43
N SER A 24 -13.94 4.39 8.38
CA SER A 24 -14.49 3.56 9.47
C SER A 24 -14.00 2.11 9.40
N GLN A 25 -13.44 1.69 8.27
CA GLN A 25 -12.90 0.35 8.09
C GLN A 25 -11.43 0.31 8.49
N ARG A 26 -11.03 -0.80 9.10
CA ARG A 26 -9.63 -1.01 9.48
C ARG A 26 -9.12 -2.28 8.83
N ILE A 27 -7.85 -2.26 8.49
CA ILE A 27 -7.18 -3.44 7.94
C ILE A 27 -7.00 -4.46 9.08
N PRO A 28 -7.46 -5.71 8.92
CA PRO A 28 -7.21 -6.74 9.92
C PRO A 28 -5.71 -6.93 10.18
N THR A 29 -5.34 -7.25 11.42
CA THR A 29 -3.93 -7.40 11.81
C THR A 29 -3.20 -8.40 10.93
N GLU A 30 -3.81 -9.54 10.61
CA GLU A 30 -3.20 -10.56 9.77
C GLU A 30 -2.90 -10.06 8.36
N THR A 31 -3.84 -9.30 7.79
CA THR A 31 -3.64 -8.69 6.46
C THR A 31 -2.53 -7.66 6.51
N TRP A 32 -2.48 -6.85 7.57
CA TRP A 32 -1.43 -5.85 7.74
C TRP A 32 -0.05 -6.48 7.85
N GLU A 33 0.09 -7.55 8.62
CA GLU A 33 1.35 -8.29 8.75
C GLU A 33 1.82 -8.85 7.41
N ALA A 34 0.89 -9.37 6.61
CA ALA A 34 1.22 -9.85 5.26
C ALA A 34 1.70 -8.72 4.35
N LEU A 35 1.10 -7.53 4.44
CA LEU A 35 1.52 -6.36 3.66
C LEU A 35 2.90 -5.89 4.07
N GLU A 36 3.22 -5.87 5.36
CA GLU A 36 4.56 -5.52 5.84
C GLU A 36 5.61 -6.50 5.32
N SER A 37 5.30 -7.80 5.35
CA SER A 37 6.19 -8.81 4.80
C SER A 37 6.41 -8.63 3.30
N ALA A 38 5.36 -8.26 2.57
CA ALA A 38 5.46 -7.99 1.14
C ALA A 38 6.41 -6.83 0.84
N LEU A 39 6.40 -5.78 1.66
CA LEU A 39 7.35 -4.67 1.50
C LEU A 39 8.79 -5.14 1.68
N VAL A 40 9.07 -5.94 2.69
CA VAL A 40 10.40 -6.47 2.96
C VAL A 40 10.89 -7.40 1.84
N LEU A 41 9.99 -8.20 1.27
CA LEU A 41 10.32 -9.17 0.24
C LEU A 41 10.32 -8.60 -1.17
N THR A 42 9.96 -7.34 -1.35
CA THR A 42 9.96 -6.68 -2.65
C THR A 42 11.37 -6.63 -3.22
N ALA A 43 11.50 -6.98 -4.50
CA ALA A 43 12.78 -6.99 -5.18
C ALA A 43 13.33 -5.58 -5.35
N SER A 44 14.66 -5.46 -5.27
CA SER A 44 15.36 -4.22 -5.56
C SER A 44 16.49 -4.48 -6.54
N SER A 45 17.02 -3.41 -7.15
CA SER A 45 18.14 -3.53 -8.07
C SER A 45 19.35 -4.13 -7.35
N TYR A 46 19.88 -5.21 -7.88
CA TYR A 46 21.00 -5.98 -7.31
C TYR A 46 20.75 -6.49 -5.89
N GLY A 47 19.52 -6.53 -5.43
CA GLY A 47 19.20 -6.96 -4.08
C GLY A 47 19.70 -6.04 -2.98
N LEU A 48 20.03 -4.79 -3.29
CA LEU A 48 20.59 -3.83 -2.34
C LEU A 48 19.61 -3.32 -1.30
N GLN A 49 18.32 -3.31 -1.63
CA GLN A 49 17.25 -2.83 -0.75
C GLN A 49 17.56 -1.46 -0.12
N PRO A 50 17.84 -0.40 -0.92
CA PRO A 50 18.32 0.88 -0.41
C PRO A 50 17.19 1.77 0.12
N TRP A 51 16.14 1.20 0.67
CA TRP A 51 14.97 1.93 1.14
C TRP A 51 14.71 1.67 2.61
N LYS A 52 13.94 2.58 3.17
CA LYS A 52 13.38 2.48 4.50
C LYS A 52 11.90 2.83 4.40
N PHE A 53 11.05 2.02 4.99
CA PHE A 53 9.62 2.26 4.99
C PHE A 53 9.19 2.88 6.31
N LEU A 54 8.41 3.95 6.23
CA LEU A 54 7.81 4.60 7.39
C LEU A 54 6.31 4.39 7.33
N VAL A 55 5.77 3.72 8.33
CA VAL A 55 4.33 3.49 8.45
C VAL A 55 3.74 4.59 9.33
N ILE A 56 2.83 5.37 8.77
CA ILE A 56 2.24 6.51 9.46
C ILE A 56 0.79 6.18 9.79
N THR A 57 0.53 5.95 11.07
CA THR A 57 -0.80 5.60 11.57
C THR A 57 -1.43 6.72 12.39
N ASP A 58 -0.65 7.70 12.85
CA ASP A 58 -1.14 8.83 13.64
C ASP A 58 -2.08 9.71 12.81
N PRO A 59 -3.37 9.84 13.18
CA PRO A 59 -4.31 10.65 12.41
C PRO A 59 -3.90 12.12 12.31
N GLU A 60 -3.30 12.69 13.34
CA GLU A 60 -2.86 14.10 13.30
C GLU A 60 -1.74 14.31 12.30
N LEU A 61 -0.77 13.41 12.30
CA LEU A 61 0.34 13.49 11.35
C LEU A 61 -0.14 13.28 9.92
N ARG A 62 -1.06 12.35 9.70
CA ARG A 62 -1.66 12.13 8.39
C ARG A 62 -2.41 13.36 7.91
N ALA A 63 -3.14 14.02 8.78
CA ALA A 63 -3.82 15.29 8.46
C ALA A 63 -2.84 16.39 8.06
N GLN A 64 -1.66 16.43 8.70
CA GLN A 64 -0.60 17.38 8.35
C GLN A 64 0.04 17.07 6.99
N LEU A 65 0.09 15.81 6.60
CA LEU A 65 0.64 15.39 5.32
C LEU A 65 -0.28 15.68 4.14
N ARG A 66 -1.58 15.69 4.37
CA ARG A 66 -2.57 15.83 3.30
C ARG A 66 -2.37 17.07 2.42
N PRO A 67 -2.12 18.29 2.97
CA PRO A 67 -1.90 19.48 2.15
C PRO A 67 -0.67 19.35 1.23
N HIS A 68 0.33 18.60 1.65
CA HIS A 68 1.56 18.36 0.88
C HIS A 68 1.41 17.22 -0.14
N SER A 69 0.27 16.54 -0.15
CA SER A 69 -0.05 15.42 -1.02
C SER A 69 -1.21 15.77 -1.94
N TRP A 70 -1.22 16.98 -2.48
CA TRP A 70 -2.26 17.52 -3.36
C TRP A 70 -3.64 17.49 -2.72
N ASN A 71 -3.68 17.59 -1.40
CA ASN A 71 -4.92 17.57 -0.61
C ASN A 71 -5.81 16.36 -0.90
N GLN A 72 -5.20 15.21 -1.17
CA GLN A 72 -5.93 13.99 -1.48
C GLN A 72 -6.51 13.35 -0.22
N SER A 73 -7.78 13.02 -0.26
CA SER A 73 -8.48 12.42 0.89
C SER A 73 -7.94 11.04 1.26
N GLN A 74 -7.27 10.35 0.33
CA GLN A 74 -6.66 9.05 0.61
C GLN A 74 -5.67 9.12 1.78
N ILE A 75 -5.00 10.23 1.96
CA ILE A 75 -3.98 10.40 3.00
C ILE A 75 -4.60 10.29 4.41
N THR A 76 -5.83 10.78 4.58
CA THR A 76 -6.51 10.74 5.88
C THR A 76 -7.50 9.59 6.02
N ASP A 77 -8.04 9.09 4.91
CA ASP A 77 -9.18 8.17 4.92
C ASP A 77 -8.78 6.70 4.72
N CYS A 78 -7.61 6.43 4.18
CA CYS A 78 -7.17 5.05 3.95
C CYS A 78 -6.86 4.28 5.23
#